data_21a8d03019ebae558ae739b71b6a163e
#
_entry.id   21a8d03019ebae558ae739b71b6a163e
#
_cell.length_a   1.000
_cell.length_b   1.000
_cell.length_c   1.000
_cell.angle_alpha   90.00
_cell.angle_beta   90.00
_cell.angle_gamma   90.00
#
_symmetry.space_group_name_H-M   'P 1'
#
loop_
_entity.id
_entity.type
_entity.pdbx_description
1 polymer ?
#
loop_
_entity_poly.entity_id
_entity_poly.type
_entity_poly.pdbx_seq_one_letter_code
_entity_poly.pdbx_strand_id
1 'polypeptide(L)'
;MTDIRVHTERLEMAPLTLEQVDALLAGDGDRLRELTGVLFPRPIAPPPYMTDPLPDVRERLRRRLAEAPWWNWLISERETERAVGSVSFGGPADEAGAVLIGYAMYEQFEGHGYATEAVKAMIDWAFQQAGVKQVRTLAPVWNTPALRVAENVGMRPVASDEDDDVGEVLVYAVTARASVESA
;
A
#
# COMPACT_ATOMS: atom_id res chain seq x y z
N MET A 1 3.89 6.31 -20.60
CA MET A 1 3.41 5.60 -19.39
C MET A 1 2.46 6.56 -18.68
N THR A 2 1.22 6.17 -18.43
CA THR A 2 0.24 7.04 -17.75
C THR A 2 0.73 7.28 -16.31
N ASP A 3 0.87 8.53 -15.91
CA ASP A 3 1.23 8.92 -14.55
C ASP A 3 0.02 8.66 -13.64
N ILE A 4 -0.03 7.47 -13.04
CA ILE A 4 -1.13 7.07 -12.17
C ILE A 4 -0.90 7.68 -10.79
N ARG A 5 -1.85 8.49 -10.34
CA ARG A 5 -1.85 9.08 -9.01
C ARG A 5 -3.22 8.99 -8.39
N VAL A 6 -3.26 8.72 -7.10
CA VAL A 6 -4.47 8.76 -6.27
C VAL A 6 -4.30 9.89 -5.26
N HIS A 7 -5.27 10.78 -5.21
CA HIS A 7 -5.27 11.93 -4.31
C HIS A 7 -6.39 11.83 -3.29
N THR A 8 -6.08 12.27 -2.09
CA THR A 8 -7.05 12.52 -1.03
C THR A 8 -6.99 13.97 -0.58
N GLU A 9 -7.63 14.32 0.52
CA GLU A 9 -7.54 15.66 1.09
C GLU A 9 -6.09 16.04 1.43
N ARG A 10 -5.36 15.15 2.11
CA ARG A 10 -4.00 15.42 2.61
C ARG A 10 -2.90 14.70 1.84
N LEU A 11 -3.22 13.62 1.13
CA LEU A 11 -2.22 12.69 0.61
C LEU A 11 -2.23 12.61 -0.91
N GLU A 12 -1.06 12.28 -1.44
CA GLU A 12 -0.88 11.77 -2.79
C GLU A 12 -0.25 10.38 -2.71
N MET A 13 -0.77 9.43 -3.47
CA MET A 13 -0.20 8.11 -3.65
C MET A 13 0.19 7.89 -5.10
N ALA A 14 1.41 7.41 -5.33
CA ALA A 14 1.94 7.08 -6.64
C ALA A 14 2.67 5.73 -6.62
N PRO A 15 2.47 4.84 -7.63
CA PRO A 15 3.19 3.59 -7.70
C PRO A 15 4.68 3.85 -7.88
N LEU A 16 5.52 3.12 -7.12
CA LEU A 16 6.96 3.24 -7.24
C LEU A 16 7.44 2.71 -8.59
N THR A 17 8.29 3.49 -9.24
CA THR A 17 9.01 3.04 -10.44
C THR A 17 10.21 2.18 -10.06
N LEU A 18 10.75 1.44 -11.03
CA LEU A 18 11.97 0.65 -10.82
C LEU A 18 13.15 1.52 -10.33
N GLU A 19 13.33 2.72 -10.89
CA GLU A 19 14.41 3.63 -10.48
C GLU A 19 14.22 4.12 -9.04
N GLN A 20 12.99 4.37 -8.62
CA GLN A 20 12.67 4.77 -7.24
C GLN A 20 12.90 3.61 -6.26
N VAL A 21 12.56 2.38 -6.64
CA VAL A 21 12.86 1.18 -5.83
C VAL A 21 14.37 0.97 -5.71
N ASP A 22 15.12 1.13 -6.80
CA ASP A 22 16.59 1.05 -6.79
C ASP A 22 17.21 2.10 -5.85
N ALA A 23 16.72 3.35 -5.90
CA ALA A 23 17.18 4.44 -5.03
C ALA A 23 16.83 4.20 -3.56
N LEU A 24 15.64 3.67 -3.25
CA LEU A 24 15.26 3.27 -1.88
C LEU A 24 16.18 2.17 -1.33
N LEU A 25 16.44 1.13 -2.11
CA LEU A 25 17.33 0.04 -1.71
C LEU A 25 18.78 0.49 -1.52
N ALA A 26 19.21 1.50 -2.28
CA ALA A 26 20.53 2.11 -2.15
C ALA A 26 20.61 3.13 -1.00
N GLY A 27 19.51 3.54 -0.38
CA GLY A 27 19.47 4.62 0.60
C GLY A 27 19.79 6.00 0.01
N ASP A 28 19.60 6.18 -1.31
CA ASP A 28 19.93 7.40 -2.04
C ASP A 28 18.79 8.42 -1.98
N GLY A 29 18.80 9.22 -0.92
CA GLY A 29 17.78 10.25 -0.68
C GLY A 29 17.79 11.39 -1.68
N ASP A 30 18.94 11.74 -2.25
CA ASP A 30 19.05 12.81 -3.24
C ASP A 30 18.43 12.35 -4.57
N ARG A 31 18.72 11.12 -4.98
CA ARG A 31 18.09 10.51 -6.15
C ARG A 31 16.59 10.35 -5.99
N LEU A 32 16.13 9.91 -4.81
CA LEU A 32 14.69 9.81 -4.51
C LEU A 32 14.01 11.18 -4.64
N ARG A 33 14.60 12.22 -4.08
CA ARG A 33 14.07 13.58 -4.18
C ARG A 33 14.01 14.07 -5.64
N GLU A 34 15.04 13.80 -6.42
CA GLU A 34 15.06 14.12 -7.85
C GLU A 34 13.92 13.41 -8.61
N LEU A 35 13.72 12.11 -8.33
CA LEU A 35 12.73 11.28 -9.02
C LEU A 35 11.29 11.53 -8.59
N THR A 36 11.07 11.97 -7.35
CA THR A 36 9.72 12.06 -6.76
C THR A 36 9.28 13.47 -6.40
N GLY A 37 10.22 14.38 -6.21
CA GLY A 37 9.98 15.69 -5.58
C GLY A 37 9.76 15.62 -4.06
N VAL A 38 9.76 14.41 -3.47
CA VAL A 38 9.33 14.15 -2.08
C VAL A 38 10.55 14.05 -1.16
N LEU A 39 10.41 14.57 0.06
CA LEU A 39 11.39 14.46 1.14
C LEU A 39 11.16 13.19 1.93
N PHE A 40 12.16 12.31 1.95
CA PHE A 40 12.12 11.06 2.72
C PHE A 40 12.68 11.26 4.14
N PRO A 41 12.13 10.56 5.16
CA PRO A 41 12.71 10.50 6.49
C PRO A 41 14.13 9.94 6.48
N ARG A 42 14.95 10.32 7.44
CA ARG A 42 16.30 9.78 7.62
C ARG A 42 16.34 8.83 8.83
N PRO A 43 17.07 7.69 8.76
CA PRO A 43 17.82 7.21 7.58
C PRO A 43 16.91 6.86 6.41
N ILE A 44 17.41 6.99 5.18
CA ILE A 44 16.64 6.67 3.98
C ILE A 44 16.43 5.16 3.94
N ALA A 45 15.19 4.76 4.11
CA ALA A 45 14.75 3.37 4.07
C ALA A 45 13.26 3.31 3.75
N PRO A 46 12.73 2.17 3.30
CA PRO A 46 11.29 1.96 3.24
C PRO A 46 10.67 2.06 4.65
N PRO A 47 9.36 2.33 4.77
CA PRO A 47 8.66 2.18 6.04
C PRO A 47 8.83 0.76 6.61
N PRO A 48 8.71 0.56 7.92
CA PRO A 48 8.76 -0.76 8.55
C PRO A 48 7.83 -1.75 7.81
N TYR A 49 8.20 -3.04 7.80
CA TYR A 49 7.49 -4.13 7.11
C TYR A 49 7.45 -4.06 5.57
N MET A 50 7.97 -2.97 4.96
CA MET A 50 8.08 -2.85 3.50
C MET A 50 9.48 -3.15 2.98
N THR A 51 10.46 -3.35 3.86
CA THR A 51 11.87 -3.57 3.49
C THR A 51 12.07 -4.93 2.82
N ASP A 52 11.54 -5.99 3.44
CA ASP A 52 11.79 -7.36 2.99
C ASP A 52 11.19 -7.69 1.61
N PRO A 53 9.98 -7.25 1.26
CA PRO A 53 9.41 -7.51 -0.06
C PRO A 53 10.01 -6.65 -1.19
N LEU A 54 10.71 -5.56 -0.88
CA LEU A 54 11.16 -4.61 -1.90
C LEU A 54 12.15 -5.20 -2.93
N PRO A 55 13.11 -6.07 -2.57
CA PRO A 55 13.98 -6.75 -3.55
C PRO A 55 13.19 -7.61 -4.55
N ASP A 56 12.14 -8.30 -4.10
CA ASP A 56 11.28 -9.10 -4.96
C ASP A 56 10.42 -8.22 -5.88
N VAL A 57 9.89 -7.11 -5.35
CA VAL A 57 9.16 -6.11 -6.13
C VAL A 57 10.06 -5.53 -7.24
N ARG A 58 11.31 -5.20 -6.91
CA ARG A 58 12.31 -4.76 -7.89
C ARG A 58 12.45 -5.75 -9.05
N GLU A 59 12.59 -7.04 -8.76
CA GLU A 59 12.74 -8.07 -9.78
C GLU A 59 11.46 -8.24 -10.63
N ARG A 60 10.30 -8.13 -10.02
CA ARG A 60 9.00 -8.15 -10.73
C ARG A 60 8.85 -6.95 -11.66
N LEU A 61 9.19 -5.76 -11.20
CA LEU A 61 9.18 -4.54 -12.01
C LEU A 61 10.15 -4.61 -13.20
N ARG A 62 11.31 -5.25 -13.04
CA ARG A 62 12.23 -5.49 -14.17
C ARG A 62 11.62 -6.34 -15.25
N ARG A 63 10.79 -7.31 -14.88
CA ARG A 63 10.14 -8.22 -15.83
C ARG A 63 8.87 -7.62 -16.44
N ARG A 64 8.09 -6.86 -15.65
CA ARG A 64 6.76 -6.37 -16.02
C ARG A 64 6.47 -4.98 -15.45
N LEU A 65 7.02 -3.95 -16.05
CA LEU A 65 6.81 -2.56 -15.63
C LEU A 65 5.32 -2.16 -15.59
N ALA A 66 4.49 -2.72 -16.45
CA ALA A 66 3.05 -2.43 -16.49
C ALA A 66 2.30 -2.89 -15.21
N GLU A 67 2.88 -3.77 -14.41
CA GLU A 67 2.31 -4.23 -13.15
C GLU A 67 2.65 -3.32 -11.95
N ALA A 68 3.40 -2.22 -12.16
CA ALA A 68 3.79 -1.32 -11.08
C ALA A 68 2.63 -0.90 -10.15
N PRO A 69 1.41 -0.62 -10.65
CA PRO A 69 0.29 -0.27 -9.78
C PRO A 69 -0.17 -1.40 -8.84
N TRP A 70 0.26 -2.64 -9.09
CA TRP A 70 -0.07 -3.80 -8.26
C TRP A 70 1.00 -4.13 -7.20
N TRP A 71 1.97 -3.21 -7.00
CA TRP A 71 3.04 -3.38 -6.01
C TRP A 71 3.06 -2.22 -5.03
N ASN A 72 4.21 -1.64 -4.76
CA ASN A 72 4.39 -0.59 -3.76
C ASN A 72 4.04 0.81 -4.30
N TRP A 73 3.30 1.55 -3.50
CA TRP A 73 2.97 2.95 -3.70
C TRP A 73 3.62 3.79 -2.60
N LEU A 74 4.24 4.89 -2.99
CA LEU A 74 4.65 5.93 -2.07
C LEU A 74 3.42 6.71 -1.62
N ILE A 75 3.32 6.95 -0.31
CA ILE A 75 2.36 7.89 0.26
C ILE A 75 3.12 9.15 0.65
N SER A 76 2.73 10.29 0.11
CA SER A 76 3.29 11.59 0.47
C SER A 76 2.21 12.55 0.94
N GLU A 77 2.56 13.40 1.90
CA GLU A 77 1.72 14.51 2.34
C GLU A 77 1.83 15.67 1.35
N ARG A 78 0.69 16.12 0.83
CA ARG A 78 0.64 17.10 -0.26
C ARG A 78 1.13 18.49 0.13
N GLU A 79 0.88 18.91 1.37
CA GLU A 79 1.25 20.25 1.84
C GLU A 79 2.76 20.37 2.08
N THR A 80 3.38 19.35 2.62
CA THR A 80 4.80 19.37 3.03
C THR A 80 5.73 18.64 2.08
N GLU A 81 5.19 17.96 1.08
CA GLU A 81 5.94 17.10 0.14
C GLU A 81 6.83 16.07 0.87
N ARG A 82 6.34 15.51 1.99
CA ARG A 82 7.05 14.50 2.78
C ARG A 82 6.51 13.11 2.52
N ALA A 83 7.41 12.15 2.37
CA ALA A 83 7.05 10.74 2.42
C ALA A 83 6.58 10.39 3.83
N VAL A 84 5.34 9.91 3.95
CA VAL A 84 4.72 9.56 5.23
C VAL A 84 4.57 8.05 5.42
N GLY A 85 4.59 7.29 4.33
CA GLY A 85 4.46 5.84 4.38
C GLY A 85 4.43 5.19 3.01
N SER A 86 4.00 3.95 3.00
CA SER A 86 3.77 3.15 1.80
C SER A 86 2.51 2.32 1.95
N VAL A 87 1.84 2.09 0.84
CA VAL A 87 0.81 1.07 0.68
C VAL A 87 1.24 0.15 -0.46
N SER A 88 0.91 -1.12 -0.36
CA SER A 88 1.26 -2.11 -1.39
C SER A 88 0.11 -3.04 -1.68
N PHE A 89 0.06 -3.54 -2.90
CA PHE A 89 -0.73 -4.71 -3.24
C PHE A 89 0.19 -5.93 -3.38
N GLY A 90 -0.36 -7.11 -3.16
CA GLY A 90 0.37 -8.38 -3.31
C GLY A 90 0.36 -8.93 -4.74
N GLY A 91 0.11 -8.08 -5.72
CA GLY A 91 -0.05 -8.42 -7.13
C GLY A 91 -1.45 -8.13 -7.65
N PRO A 92 -1.70 -8.39 -8.96
CA PRO A 92 -3.03 -8.34 -9.55
C PRO A 92 -4.04 -9.27 -8.85
N ALA A 93 -5.33 -9.05 -9.09
CA ALA A 93 -6.38 -9.89 -8.54
C ALA A 93 -6.18 -11.37 -8.91
N ASP A 94 -6.40 -12.24 -7.93
CA ASP A 94 -6.43 -13.69 -8.13
C ASP A 94 -7.66 -14.14 -8.96
N GLU A 95 -7.78 -15.44 -9.22
CA GLU A 95 -8.89 -16.00 -10.00
C GLU A 95 -10.26 -15.75 -9.35
N ALA A 96 -10.30 -15.56 -8.02
CA ALA A 96 -11.52 -15.22 -7.29
C ALA A 96 -11.83 -13.71 -7.31
N GLY A 97 -10.91 -12.89 -7.81
CA GLY A 97 -11.01 -11.44 -7.83
C GLY A 97 -10.56 -10.78 -6.52
N ALA A 98 -9.77 -11.47 -5.71
CA ALA A 98 -9.24 -10.91 -4.48
C ALA A 98 -7.85 -10.30 -4.70
N VAL A 99 -7.59 -9.16 -4.07
CA VAL A 99 -6.27 -8.53 -3.96
C VAL A 99 -5.87 -8.39 -2.50
N LEU A 100 -4.59 -8.54 -2.22
CA LEU A 100 -4.04 -8.31 -0.89
C LEU A 100 -3.51 -6.88 -0.82
N ILE A 101 -3.83 -6.14 0.26
CA ILE A 101 -3.29 -4.82 0.54
C ILE A 101 -2.48 -4.84 1.84
N GLY A 102 -1.30 -4.24 1.81
CA GLY A 102 -0.46 -3.97 2.97
C GLY A 102 -0.16 -2.48 3.09
N TYR A 103 0.13 -2.01 4.27
CA TYR A 103 0.42 -0.60 4.54
C TYR A 103 1.32 -0.43 5.76
N ALA A 104 2.18 0.57 5.71
CA ALA A 104 3.01 0.97 6.83
C ALA A 104 3.32 2.47 6.75
N MET A 105 3.34 3.11 7.91
CA MET A 105 3.76 4.50 8.04
C MET A 105 5.18 4.56 8.62
N TYR A 106 5.91 5.62 8.31
CA TYR A 106 7.08 5.94 9.12
C TYR A 106 6.65 6.31 10.53
N GLU A 107 7.42 5.91 11.53
CA GLU A 107 7.07 6.04 12.95
C GLU A 107 6.59 7.46 13.34
N GLN A 108 7.28 8.50 12.86
CA GLN A 108 6.93 9.88 13.15
C GLN A 108 5.59 10.35 12.54
N PHE A 109 5.00 9.57 11.65
CA PHE A 109 3.71 9.86 11.00
C PHE A 109 2.59 8.92 11.45
N GLU A 110 2.88 8.01 12.37
CA GLU A 110 1.85 7.17 12.98
C GLU A 110 0.88 7.99 13.84
N GLY A 111 -0.34 7.50 13.99
CA GLY A 111 -1.36 8.16 14.83
C GLY A 111 -2.00 9.41 14.22
N HIS A 112 -1.64 9.81 12.99
CA HIS A 112 -2.18 10.98 12.32
C HIS A 112 -3.37 10.67 11.38
N GLY A 113 -3.79 9.41 11.31
CA GLY A 113 -4.88 8.97 10.45
C GLY A 113 -4.49 8.80 8.97
N TYR A 114 -3.22 8.95 8.62
CA TYR A 114 -2.74 8.81 7.24
C TYR A 114 -2.95 7.41 6.68
N ALA A 115 -2.70 6.36 7.48
CA ALA A 115 -2.93 4.99 7.05
C ALA A 115 -4.40 4.73 6.68
N THR A 116 -5.33 5.16 7.52
CA THR A 116 -6.76 5.01 7.25
C THR A 116 -7.19 5.76 5.99
N GLU A 117 -6.72 7.00 5.81
CA GLU A 117 -7.02 7.83 4.64
C GLU A 117 -6.48 7.20 3.35
N ALA A 118 -5.20 6.79 3.37
CA ALA A 118 -4.54 6.16 2.22
C ALA A 118 -5.19 4.81 1.85
N VAL A 119 -5.37 3.93 2.83
CA VAL A 119 -5.92 2.58 2.59
C VAL A 119 -7.34 2.67 2.05
N LYS A 120 -8.19 3.58 2.57
CA LYS A 120 -9.53 3.80 2.04
C LYS A 120 -9.48 4.20 0.56
N ALA A 121 -8.66 5.17 0.20
CA ALA A 121 -8.52 5.63 -1.18
C ALA A 121 -7.98 4.52 -2.11
N MET A 122 -7.05 3.71 -1.61
CA MET A 122 -6.49 2.61 -2.39
C MET A 122 -7.44 1.43 -2.54
N ILE A 123 -8.33 1.18 -1.59
CA ILE A 123 -9.44 0.23 -1.75
C ILE A 123 -10.39 0.70 -2.84
N ASP A 124 -10.75 1.99 -2.83
CA ASP A 124 -11.63 2.57 -3.85
C ASP A 124 -10.96 2.51 -5.24
N TRP A 125 -9.66 2.77 -5.33
CA TRP A 125 -8.88 2.60 -6.56
C TRP A 125 -8.88 1.14 -7.04
N ALA A 126 -8.65 0.18 -6.13
CA ALA A 126 -8.62 -1.23 -6.48
C ALA A 126 -9.95 -1.71 -7.06
N PHE A 127 -11.08 -1.29 -6.49
CA PHE A 127 -12.41 -1.66 -6.98
C PHE A 127 -12.75 -1.05 -8.36
N GLN A 128 -12.03 -0.04 -8.80
CA GLN A 128 -12.15 0.49 -10.17
C GLN A 128 -11.39 -0.35 -11.20
N GLN A 129 -10.51 -1.27 -10.75
CA GLN A 129 -9.75 -2.12 -11.65
C GLN A 129 -10.57 -3.34 -12.06
N ALA A 130 -10.43 -3.73 -13.33
CA ALA A 130 -11.16 -4.88 -13.87
C ALA A 130 -10.85 -6.17 -13.11
N GLY A 131 -11.89 -6.90 -12.73
CA GLY A 131 -11.78 -8.19 -12.06
C GLY A 131 -11.62 -8.13 -10.55
N VAL A 132 -11.40 -6.98 -9.93
CA VAL A 132 -11.30 -6.86 -8.47
C VAL A 132 -12.70 -6.89 -7.84
N LYS A 133 -12.91 -7.86 -6.97
CA LYS A 133 -14.18 -8.09 -6.25
C LYS A 133 -14.02 -7.95 -4.75
N GLN A 134 -12.81 -8.18 -4.24
CA GLN A 134 -12.52 -8.18 -2.81
C GLN A 134 -11.11 -7.64 -2.56
N VAL A 135 -10.96 -6.84 -1.50
CA VAL A 135 -9.66 -6.42 -0.98
C VAL A 135 -9.49 -7.05 0.39
N ARG A 136 -8.34 -7.68 0.63
CA ARG A 136 -7.96 -8.34 1.87
C ARG A 136 -6.72 -7.71 2.47
N THR A 137 -6.60 -7.77 3.79
CA THR A 137 -5.35 -7.49 4.51
C THR A 137 -5.12 -8.55 5.57
N LEU A 138 -3.87 -8.84 5.87
CA LEU A 138 -3.45 -9.71 6.96
C LEU A 138 -2.75 -8.87 8.02
N ALA A 139 -3.12 -9.06 9.27
CA ALA A 139 -2.47 -8.39 10.38
C ALA A 139 -2.34 -9.33 11.59
N PRO A 140 -1.15 -9.42 12.21
CA PRO A 140 -0.99 -10.14 13.45
C PRO A 140 -1.94 -9.59 14.53
N VAL A 141 -2.47 -10.48 15.37
CA VAL A 141 -3.41 -10.11 16.45
C VAL A 141 -2.84 -9.06 17.42
N TRP A 142 -1.52 -9.02 17.58
CA TRP A 142 -0.84 -8.04 18.42
C TRP A 142 -0.68 -6.67 17.76
N ASN A 143 -0.82 -6.57 16.43
CA ASN A 143 -0.70 -5.30 15.69
C ASN A 143 -2.00 -4.52 15.71
N THR A 144 -2.41 -4.08 16.89
CA THR A 144 -3.64 -3.32 17.12
C THR A 144 -3.78 -2.10 16.20
N PRO A 145 -2.74 -1.30 15.89
CA PRO A 145 -2.87 -0.20 14.95
C PRO A 145 -3.31 -0.64 13.55
N ALA A 146 -2.75 -1.72 13.03
CA ALA A 146 -3.13 -2.25 11.71
C ALA A 146 -4.57 -2.77 11.70
N LEU A 147 -4.99 -3.48 12.75
CA LEU A 147 -6.37 -3.96 12.90
C LEU A 147 -7.37 -2.80 12.94
N ARG A 148 -7.05 -1.72 13.66
CA ARG A 148 -7.90 -0.51 13.70
C ARG A 148 -8.04 0.15 12.34
N VAL A 149 -6.97 0.22 11.55
CA VAL A 149 -7.03 0.75 10.18
C VAL A 149 -7.99 -0.11 9.35
N ALA A 150 -7.85 -1.44 9.38
CA ALA A 150 -8.73 -2.36 8.65
C ALA A 150 -10.22 -2.14 9.03
N GLU A 151 -10.52 -2.03 10.30
CA GLU A 151 -11.88 -1.78 10.80
C GLU A 151 -12.42 -0.40 10.36
N ASN A 152 -11.60 0.64 10.48
CA ASN A 152 -11.97 2.01 10.12
C ASN A 152 -12.28 2.19 8.62
N VAL A 153 -11.66 1.39 7.75
CA VAL A 153 -11.95 1.41 6.31
C VAL A 153 -13.08 0.46 5.91
N GLY A 154 -13.74 -0.17 6.88
CA GLY A 154 -14.93 -1.00 6.65
C GLY A 154 -14.65 -2.46 6.37
N MET A 155 -13.41 -2.93 6.54
CA MET A 155 -13.08 -4.35 6.47
C MET A 155 -13.65 -5.10 7.68
N ARG A 156 -13.90 -6.39 7.51
CA ARG A 156 -14.37 -7.29 8.57
C ARG A 156 -13.48 -8.51 8.63
N PRO A 157 -13.25 -9.09 9.82
CA PRO A 157 -12.52 -10.34 9.96
C PRO A 157 -13.30 -11.47 9.26
N VAL A 158 -12.61 -12.24 8.42
CA VAL A 158 -13.19 -13.34 7.64
C VAL A 158 -12.51 -14.67 7.89
N ALA A 159 -11.27 -14.66 8.37
CA ALA A 159 -10.50 -15.85 8.70
C ALA A 159 -9.39 -15.50 9.71
N SER A 160 -8.78 -16.53 10.28
CA SER A 160 -7.48 -16.45 10.97
C SER A 160 -6.57 -17.54 10.43
N ASP A 161 -5.27 -17.31 10.53
CA ASP A 161 -4.22 -18.25 10.15
C ASP A 161 -3.08 -18.16 11.16
N GLU A 162 -2.17 -19.11 11.15
CA GLU A 162 -0.99 -19.13 12.00
C GLU A 162 0.23 -18.91 11.13
N ASP A 163 0.98 -17.89 11.44
CA ASP A 163 2.24 -17.57 10.78
C ASP A 163 3.40 -17.92 11.69
N ASP A 164 4.40 -18.62 11.16
CA ASP A 164 5.52 -19.16 11.95
C ASP A 164 6.37 -18.08 12.62
N ASP A 165 6.42 -16.86 12.06
CA ASP A 165 7.26 -15.77 12.53
C ASP A 165 6.53 -14.82 13.47
N VAL A 166 5.24 -14.56 13.24
CA VAL A 166 4.47 -13.53 13.95
C VAL A 166 3.29 -14.07 14.77
N GLY A 167 3.01 -15.38 14.71
CA GLY A 167 1.92 -16.04 15.40
C GLY A 167 0.58 -15.85 14.69
N GLU A 168 -0.52 -15.84 15.45
CA GLU A 168 -1.87 -15.71 14.87
C GLU A 168 -2.03 -14.42 14.08
N VAL A 169 -2.47 -14.53 12.84
CA VAL A 169 -2.83 -13.44 11.95
C VAL A 169 -4.32 -13.46 11.63
N LEU A 170 -4.93 -12.28 11.63
CA LEU A 170 -6.33 -12.12 11.21
C LEU A 170 -6.36 -11.67 9.75
N VAL A 171 -7.25 -12.30 8.98
CA VAL A 171 -7.57 -11.90 7.61
C VAL A 171 -8.82 -11.02 7.66
N TYR A 172 -8.65 -9.77 7.29
CA TYR A 172 -9.74 -8.82 7.11
C TYR A 172 -10.06 -8.67 5.64
N ALA A 173 -11.34 -8.47 5.30
CA ALA A 173 -11.76 -8.28 3.93
C ALA A 173 -12.89 -7.24 3.81
N VAL A 174 -12.93 -6.60 2.64
CA VAL A 174 -14.06 -5.81 2.16
C VAL A 174 -14.36 -6.22 0.71
N THR A 175 -15.64 -6.33 0.37
CA THR A 175 -16.09 -6.64 -0.98
C THR A 175 -16.61 -5.38 -1.68
N ALA A 176 -16.44 -5.33 -3.00
CA ALA A 176 -17.06 -4.29 -3.81
C ALA A 176 -18.57 -4.32 -3.58
N ARG A 177 -19.18 -3.16 -3.33
CA ARG A 177 -20.65 -3.07 -3.32
C ARG A 177 -21.13 -3.41 -4.72
N ALA A 178 -22.09 -4.34 -4.82
CA ALA A 178 -22.77 -4.59 -6.08
C ALA A 178 -23.30 -3.24 -6.57
N SER A 179 -22.90 -2.85 -7.79
CA SER A 179 -23.53 -1.72 -8.47
C SER A 179 -25.00 -2.07 -8.58
N VAL A 180 -25.86 -1.32 -7.90
CA VAL A 180 -27.31 -1.41 -8.15
C VAL A 180 -27.45 -0.84 -9.56
N GLU A 181 -27.59 -1.72 -10.56
CA GLU A 181 -28.04 -1.32 -11.86
C GLU A 181 -29.41 -0.66 -11.68
N SER A 182 -29.40 0.65 -11.79
CA SER A 182 -30.65 1.42 -11.91
C SER A 182 -31.30 1.01 -13.23
N ALA A 183 -32.33 0.22 -13.12
CA ALA A 183 -33.22 -0.08 -14.24
C ALA A 183 -33.97 1.19 -14.68
#